data_baedc96d324e685f080bc6e809a9793c
#
_entry.id   baedc96d324e685f080bc6e809a9793c
#
_cell.length_a   1.000
_cell.length_b   1.000
_cell.length_c   1.000
_cell.angle_alpha   90.00
_cell.angle_beta   90.00
_cell.angle_gamma   90.00
#
_symmetry.space_group_name_H-M   'P 1'
#
loop_
_entity.id
_entity.type
_entity.pdbx_description
1 polymer ?
#
loop_
_entity_poly.entity_id
_entity_poly.type
_entity_poly.pdbx_seq_one_letter_code
_entity_poly.pdbx_strand_id
1 'polypeptide(L)'
;MTKMTNRAKQAEATKNKIYECGVKLIRKHGFDQVTVEQISKEAGVSVGTYYYYYQSKFDLFSEIFKRADEYFLNHVASNLSAKTFHEQVVEFFDKYADFNISDGIEMVKKLYTSDNKMFITKGRAMQKILQTIVEAGQSNYEITGYLSSQDITNMLFVTARGVIYEWCLYDGNLDLKEEMKKTITIMVKGLS
;
A
#
# COMPACT_ATOMS: atom_id res chain seq x y z
N MET A 1 -15.68 23.23 -1.10
CA MET A 1 -14.23 22.93 -1.12
C MET A 1 -13.47 24.16 -0.61
N THR A 2 -12.93 24.10 0.59
CA THR A 2 -12.18 25.23 1.18
C THR A 2 -10.83 25.35 0.46
N LYS A 3 -10.56 26.50 -0.16
CA LYS A 3 -9.27 26.76 -0.84
C LYS A 3 -8.12 26.70 0.19
N MET A 4 -7.19 25.78 0.02
CA MET A 4 -5.96 25.73 0.84
C MET A 4 -5.19 27.03 0.73
N THR A 5 -4.71 27.54 1.87
CA THR A 5 -3.87 28.75 1.91
C THR A 5 -2.52 28.48 1.26
N ASN A 6 -1.83 29.50 0.74
CA ASN A 6 -0.48 29.35 0.17
C ASN A 6 0.52 28.75 1.17
N ARG A 7 0.39 29.08 2.46
CA ARG A 7 1.20 28.50 3.53
C ARG A 7 0.96 27.00 3.70
N ALA A 8 -0.29 26.55 3.65
CA ALA A 8 -0.64 25.13 3.74
C ALA A 8 -0.10 24.34 2.53
N LYS A 9 -0.21 24.89 1.32
CA LYS A 9 0.36 24.29 0.10
C LYS A 9 1.88 24.15 0.18
N GLN A 10 2.57 25.17 0.69
CA GLN A 10 4.01 25.14 0.85
C GLN A 10 4.47 24.13 1.91
N ALA A 11 3.73 24.01 3.00
CA ALA A 11 3.99 23.02 4.05
C ALA A 11 3.84 21.59 3.50
N GLU A 12 2.77 21.33 2.75
CA GLU A 12 2.55 20.03 2.09
C GLU A 12 3.62 19.72 1.04
N ALA A 13 4.00 20.69 0.22
CA ALA A 13 5.09 20.53 -0.75
C ALA A 13 6.42 20.20 -0.07
N THR A 14 6.73 20.84 1.07
CA THR A 14 7.94 20.55 1.86
C THR A 14 7.89 19.14 2.44
N LYS A 15 6.76 18.75 3.04
CA LYS A 15 6.55 17.40 3.55
C LYS A 15 6.74 16.34 2.47
N ASN A 16 6.13 16.54 1.31
CA ASN A 16 6.24 15.65 0.16
C ASN A 16 7.70 15.54 -0.33
N LYS A 17 8.42 16.66 -0.42
CA LYS A 17 9.82 16.67 -0.83
C LYS A 17 10.71 15.85 0.11
N ILE A 18 10.52 15.98 1.44
CA ILE A 18 11.23 15.17 2.44
C ILE A 18 10.95 13.68 2.23
N TYR A 19 9.68 13.32 2.01
CA TYR A 19 9.26 11.94 1.74
C TYR A 19 9.97 11.38 0.50
N GLU A 20 9.89 12.08 -0.62
CA GLU A 20 10.45 11.63 -1.90
C GLU A 20 11.97 11.45 -1.83
N CYS A 21 12.67 12.39 -1.19
CA CYS A 21 14.11 12.29 -0.95
C CYS A 21 14.44 11.10 -0.03
N GLY A 22 13.67 10.89 1.03
CA GLY A 22 13.84 9.76 1.94
C GLY A 22 13.65 8.42 1.23
N VAL A 23 12.56 8.26 0.49
CA VAL A 23 12.28 7.04 -0.28
C VAL A 23 13.37 6.77 -1.32
N LYS A 24 13.80 7.79 -2.08
CA LYS A 24 14.89 7.71 -3.06
C LYS A 24 16.19 7.20 -2.44
N LEU A 25 16.59 7.78 -1.30
CA LEU A 25 17.80 7.38 -0.58
C LEU A 25 17.69 5.95 -0.03
N ILE A 26 16.55 5.61 0.57
CA ILE A 26 16.31 4.29 1.14
C ILE A 26 16.32 3.20 0.04
N ARG A 27 15.70 3.46 -1.11
CA ARG A 27 15.76 2.54 -2.26
C ARG A 27 17.20 2.31 -2.75
N LYS A 28 18.04 3.35 -2.71
CA LYS A 28 19.42 3.27 -3.22
C LYS A 28 20.39 2.63 -2.24
N HIS A 29 20.22 2.88 -0.94
CA HIS A 29 21.24 2.56 0.07
C HIS A 29 20.73 1.60 1.15
N GLY A 30 19.44 1.26 1.15
CA GLY A 30 18.79 0.52 2.23
C GLY A 30 18.39 1.41 3.40
N PHE A 31 17.35 0.99 4.12
CA PHE A 31 16.79 1.78 5.23
C PHE A 31 17.82 2.07 6.35
N ASP A 32 18.59 1.06 6.72
CA ASP A 32 19.49 1.16 7.89
C ASP A 32 20.68 2.10 7.64
N GLN A 33 21.10 2.24 6.37
CA GLN A 33 22.24 3.07 5.96
C GLN A 33 21.88 4.55 5.75
N VAL A 34 20.60 4.89 5.72
CA VAL A 34 20.13 6.27 5.49
C VAL A 34 19.83 6.95 6.82
N THR A 35 20.36 8.16 7.02
CA THR A 35 20.11 8.98 8.21
C THR A 35 19.14 10.12 7.93
N VAL A 36 18.56 10.69 9.00
CA VAL A 36 17.68 11.86 8.91
C VAL A 36 18.45 13.08 8.36
N GLU A 37 19.73 13.22 8.71
CA GLU A 37 20.61 14.28 8.23
C GLU A 37 20.80 14.19 6.71
N GLN A 38 21.01 12.98 6.18
CA GLN A 38 21.14 12.75 4.75
C GLN A 38 19.85 13.10 4.01
N ILE A 39 18.69 12.68 4.55
CA ILE A 39 17.38 13.00 3.98
C ILE A 39 17.14 14.51 3.99
N SER A 40 17.42 15.18 5.11
CA SER A 40 17.28 16.64 5.25
C SER A 40 18.14 17.40 4.25
N LYS A 41 19.40 16.98 4.10
CA LYS A 41 20.35 17.57 3.15
C LYS A 41 19.86 17.40 1.69
N GLU A 42 19.42 16.18 1.31
CA GLU A 42 18.90 15.90 -0.04
C GLU A 42 17.63 16.72 -0.32
N ALA A 43 16.75 16.86 0.68
CA ALA A 43 15.53 17.66 0.58
C ALA A 43 15.78 19.18 0.64
N GLY A 44 16.99 19.62 0.98
CA GLY A 44 17.32 21.06 1.15
C GLY A 44 16.60 21.71 2.32
N VAL A 45 16.39 20.96 3.41
CA VAL A 45 15.76 21.46 4.65
C VAL A 45 16.68 21.24 5.86
N SER A 46 16.40 21.95 6.96
CA SER A 46 17.08 21.68 8.23
C SER A 46 16.59 20.38 8.86
N VAL A 47 17.41 19.74 9.71
CA VAL A 47 17.02 18.58 10.51
C VAL A 47 15.81 18.90 11.42
N GLY A 48 15.75 20.12 11.96
CA GLY A 48 14.58 20.59 12.71
C GLY A 48 13.31 20.64 11.86
N THR A 49 13.43 21.02 10.58
CA THR A 49 12.29 20.97 9.64
C THR A 49 11.84 19.54 9.36
N TYR A 50 12.78 18.59 9.24
CA TYR A 50 12.43 17.18 9.12
C TYR A 50 11.59 16.73 10.33
N TYR A 51 12.07 16.95 11.56
CA TYR A 51 11.38 16.55 12.80
C TYR A 51 10.05 17.29 13.05
N TYR A 52 9.83 18.42 12.41
CA TYR A 52 8.51 19.07 12.40
C TYR A 52 7.46 18.23 11.65
N TYR A 53 7.85 17.53 10.57
CA TYR A 53 6.93 16.71 9.75
C TYR A 53 6.93 15.23 10.10
N TYR A 54 8.06 14.68 10.54
CA TYR A 54 8.27 13.25 10.81
C TYR A 54 9.07 13.10 12.10
N GLN A 55 8.50 12.43 13.11
CA GLN A 55 9.15 12.26 14.43
C GLN A 55 10.33 11.28 14.37
N SER A 56 10.34 10.40 13.37
CA SER A 56 11.39 9.41 13.15
C SER A 56 11.57 9.12 11.66
N LYS A 57 12.65 8.44 11.30
CA LYS A 57 12.81 7.91 9.94
C LYS A 57 11.73 6.87 9.62
N PHE A 58 11.24 6.14 10.62
CA PHE A 58 10.17 5.15 10.45
C PHE A 58 8.81 5.78 10.07
N ASP A 59 8.58 7.04 10.44
CA ASP A 59 7.32 7.73 10.11
C ASP A 59 7.12 7.95 8.60
N LEU A 60 8.22 7.86 7.81
CA LEU A 60 8.09 7.83 6.35
C LEU A 60 7.23 6.65 5.88
N PHE A 61 7.22 5.53 6.61
CA PHE A 61 6.37 4.38 6.28
C PHE A 61 4.89 4.67 6.49
N SER A 62 4.52 5.46 7.49
CA SER A 62 3.13 5.89 7.67
C SER A 62 2.61 6.67 6.47
N GLU A 63 3.48 7.45 5.83
CA GLU A 63 3.15 8.17 4.59
C GLU A 63 2.97 7.23 3.40
N ILE A 64 3.69 6.10 3.32
CA ILE A 64 3.49 5.07 2.29
C ILE A 64 2.08 4.52 2.35
N PHE A 65 1.58 4.16 3.55
CA PHE A 65 0.22 3.65 3.71
C PHE A 65 -0.85 4.67 3.30
N LYS A 66 -0.63 5.95 3.62
CA LYS A 66 -1.53 7.02 3.20
C LYS A 66 -1.54 7.16 1.68
N ARG A 67 -0.37 7.16 1.04
CA ARG A 67 -0.25 7.22 -0.42
C ARG A 67 -0.84 6.00 -1.11
N ALA A 68 -0.71 4.81 -0.52
CA ALA A 68 -1.40 3.61 -1.00
C ALA A 68 -2.91 3.82 -0.99
N ASP A 69 -3.48 4.28 0.13
CA ASP A 69 -4.92 4.55 0.23
C ASP A 69 -5.38 5.62 -0.78
N GLU A 70 -4.62 6.70 -0.97
CA GLU A 70 -4.90 7.75 -1.96
C GLU A 70 -4.80 7.20 -3.40
N TYR A 71 -3.80 6.38 -3.70
CA TYR A 71 -3.66 5.72 -5.00
C TYR A 71 -4.85 4.83 -5.32
N PHE A 72 -5.27 4.01 -4.34
CA PHE A 72 -6.43 3.13 -4.54
C PHE A 72 -7.73 3.89 -4.70
N LEU A 73 -7.94 4.98 -3.94
CA LEU A 73 -9.11 5.85 -4.09
C LEU A 73 -9.16 6.53 -5.45
N ASN A 74 -8.05 7.10 -5.90
CA ASN A 74 -8.02 7.97 -7.07
C ASN A 74 -7.80 7.21 -8.39
N HIS A 75 -7.15 6.05 -8.35
CA HIS A 75 -6.71 5.34 -9.55
C HIS A 75 -7.23 3.91 -9.68
N VAL A 76 -7.69 3.28 -8.59
CA VAL A 76 -8.17 1.90 -8.65
C VAL A 76 -9.69 1.84 -8.56
N ALA A 77 -10.30 2.50 -7.58
CA ALA A 77 -11.73 2.40 -7.31
C ALA A 77 -12.64 2.71 -8.51
N SER A 78 -12.25 3.69 -9.36
CA SER A 78 -13.02 4.12 -10.53
C SER A 78 -12.56 3.51 -11.85
N ASN A 79 -11.45 2.77 -11.86
CA ASN A 79 -10.82 2.27 -13.07
C ASN A 79 -10.76 0.72 -13.15
N LEU A 80 -11.39 0.02 -12.21
CA LEU A 80 -11.58 -1.43 -12.34
C LEU A 80 -12.51 -1.67 -13.53
N SER A 81 -11.99 -2.34 -14.55
CA SER A 81 -12.68 -2.57 -15.82
C SER A 81 -13.37 -3.93 -15.90
N ALA A 82 -12.99 -4.83 -15.02
CA ALA A 82 -13.51 -6.19 -14.95
C ALA A 82 -15.00 -6.23 -14.54
N LYS A 83 -15.74 -7.22 -15.05
CA LYS A 83 -17.19 -7.29 -14.86
C LYS A 83 -17.60 -8.26 -13.76
N THR A 84 -16.83 -9.31 -13.55
CA THR A 84 -17.13 -10.33 -12.54
C THR A 84 -16.38 -10.04 -11.25
N PHE A 85 -16.93 -10.50 -10.12
CA PHE A 85 -16.24 -10.42 -8.83
C PHE A 85 -14.81 -10.97 -8.89
N HIS A 86 -14.64 -12.16 -9.47
CA HIS A 86 -13.33 -12.82 -9.57
C HIS A 86 -12.30 -11.96 -10.29
N GLU A 87 -12.67 -11.42 -11.44
CA GLU A 87 -11.80 -10.58 -12.25
C GLU A 87 -11.47 -9.26 -11.53
N GLN A 88 -12.46 -8.63 -10.88
CA GLN A 88 -12.26 -7.38 -10.14
C GLN A 88 -11.28 -7.56 -8.97
N VAL A 89 -11.39 -8.67 -8.22
CA VAL A 89 -10.46 -8.96 -7.12
C VAL A 89 -9.05 -9.22 -7.63
N VAL A 90 -8.90 -9.98 -8.73
CA VAL A 90 -7.59 -10.23 -9.35
C VAL A 90 -6.99 -8.92 -9.86
N GLU A 91 -7.77 -8.06 -10.54
CA GLU A 91 -7.33 -6.75 -11.01
C GLU A 91 -6.92 -5.83 -9.85
N PHE A 92 -7.68 -5.83 -8.75
CA PHE A 92 -7.35 -5.08 -7.54
C PHE A 92 -5.97 -5.48 -6.97
N PHE A 93 -5.71 -6.77 -6.85
CA PHE A 93 -4.44 -7.27 -6.31
C PHE A 93 -3.29 -7.20 -7.31
N ASP A 94 -3.53 -7.16 -8.61
CA ASP A 94 -2.53 -6.79 -9.61
C ASP A 94 -2.02 -5.35 -9.37
N LYS A 95 -2.93 -4.39 -9.12
CA LYS A 95 -2.58 -3.02 -8.73
C LYS A 95 -1.87 -2.95 -7.37
N TYR A 96 -2.23 -3.83 -6.44
CA TYR A 96 -1.56 -3.94 -5.15
C TYR A 96 -0.11 -4.44 -5.31
N ALA A 97 0.13 -5.39 -6.19
CA ALA A 97 1.47 -5.84 -6.55
C ALA A 97 2.27 -4.73 -7.23
N ASP A 98 1.70 -4.02 -8.23
CA ASP A 98 2.34 -2.87 -8.89
C ASP A 98 2.78 -1.80 -7.88
N PHE A 99 1.93 -1.50 -6.90
CA PHE A 99 2.25 -0.52 -5.85
C PHE A 99 3.47 -0.95 -5.03
N ASN A 100 3.51 -2.22 -4.57
CA ASN A 100 4.65 -2.74 -3.80
C ASN A 100 5.94 -2.79 -4.63
N ILE A 101 5.87 -3.17 -5.92
CA ILE A 101 7.02 -3.14 -6.83
C ILE A 101 7.53 -1.70 -6.97
N SER A 102 6.62 -0.74 -7.12
CA SER A 102 7.00 0.67 -7.24
C SER A 102 7.68 1.25 -6.01
N ASP A 103 7.35 0.76 -4.80
CA ASP A 103 8.02 1.13 -3.56
C ASP A 103 9.44 0.55 -3.46
N GLY A 104 9.67 -0.58 -4.08
CA GLY A 104 10.97 -1.25 -4.14
C GLY A 104 11.22 -2.18 -2.96
N ILE A 105 11.99 -3.25 -3.23
CA ILE A 105 12.18 -4.38 -2.30
C ILE A 105 12.73 -3.95 -0.93
N GLU A 106 13.70 -3.04 -0.88
CA GLU A 106 14.30 -2.59 0.39
C GLU A 106 13.30 -1.86 1.31
N MET A 107 12.37 -1.13 0.70
CA MET A 107 11.30 -0.46 1.44
C MET A 107 10.27 -1.48 1.92
N VAL A 108 9.84 -2.39 1.04
CA VAL A 108 8.81 -3.39 1.34
C VAL A 108 9.29 -4.34 2.43
N LYS A 109 10.54 -4.81 2.42
CA LYS A 109 11.11 -5.63 3.51
C LYS A 109 10.97 -4.96 4.89
N LYS A 110 11.13 -3.65 4.97
CA LYS A 110 10.98 -2.91 6.24
C LYS A 110 9.53 -2.68 6.63
N LEU A 111 8.60 -2.67 5.67
CA LEU A 111 7.17 -2.60 5.94
C LEU A 111 6.62 -3.92 6.47
N TYR A 112 7.09 -5.07 5.94
CA TYR A 112 6.57 -6.39 6.24
C TYR A 112 7.27 -7.01 7.45
N THR A 113 7.20 -6.31 8.59
CA THR A 113 7.72 -6.76 9.90
C THR A 113 6.59 -6.85 10.91
N SER A 114 6.78 -7.68 11.95
CA SER A 114 5.80 -7.84 13.04
C SER A 114 5.57 -6.56 13.85
N ASP A 115 6.50 -5.61 13.81
CA ASP A 115 6.41 -4.34 14.53
C ASP A 115 5.49 -3.33 13.83
N ASN A 116 5.27 -3.52 12.53
CA ASN A 116 4.40 -2.66 11.75
C ASN A 116 2.92 -3.03 11.93
N LYS A 117 2.21 -2.31 12.78
CA LYS A 117 0.79 -2.54 13.06
C LYS A 117 -0.17 -1.88 12.06
N MET A 118 0.33 -1.15 11.08
CA MET A 118 -0.50 -0.50 10.06
C MET A 118 -1.33 -1.49 9.23
N PHE A 119 -0.82 -2.71 9.02
CA PHE A 119 -1.56 -3.76 8.30
C PHE A 119 -2.84 -4.23 9.00
N ILE A 120 -2.91 -4.11 10.32
CA ILE A 120 -4.11 -4.48 11.12
C ILE A 120 -4.96 -3.27 11.49
N THR A 121 -4.60 -2.06 11.04
CA THR A 121 -5.42 -0.86 11.20
C THR A 121 -6.69 -0.99 10.37
N LYS A 122 -7.85 -0.88 11.02
CA LYS A 122 -9.16 -1.01 10.37
C LYS A 122 -9.61 0.31 9.73
N GLY A 123 -10.47 0.19 8.73
CA GLY A 123 -11.17 1.33 8.13
C GLY A 123 -10.35 2.13 7.11
N ARG A 124 -9.24 1.60 6.64
CA ARG A 124 -8.46 2.19 5.57
C ARG A 124 -9.24 2.20 4.25
N ALA A 125 -9.00 3.22 3.43
CA ALA A 125 -9.73 3.40 2.17
C ALA A 125 -9.57 2.19 1.23
N MET A 126 -8.38 1.66 1.07
CA MET A 126 -8.11 0.48 0.26
C MET A 126 -8.91 -0.75 0.73
N GLN A 127 -9.04 -0.94 2.06
CA GLN A 127 -9.85 -2.03 2.61
C GLN A 127 -11.34 -1.87 2.27
N LYS A 128 -11.86 -0.62 2.35
CA LYS A 128 -13.25 -0.33 2.02
C LYS A 128 -13.57 -0.57 0.55
N ILE A 129 -12.65 -0.21 -0.35
CA ILE A 129 -12.81 -0.46 -1.80
C ILE A 129 -12.95 -1.97 -2.06
N LEU A 130 -12.04 -2.79 -1.52
CA LEU A 130 -12.13 -4.23 -1.69
C LEU A 130 -13.40 -4.81 -1.05
N GLN A 131 -13.78 -4.34 0.14
CA GLN A 131 -15.00 -4.76 0.82
C GLN A 131 -16.25 -4.46 -0.02
N THR A 132 -16.32 -3.30 -0.68
CA THR A 132 -17.44 -2.98 -1.58
C THR A 132 -17.51 -3.96 -2.77
N ILE A 133 -16.37 -4.39 -3.32
CA ILE A 133 -16.32 -5.42 -4.38
C ILE A 133 -16.85 -6.74 -3.85
N VAL A 134 -16.46 -7.15 -2.64
CA VAL A 134 -16.93 -8.38 -1.99
C VAL A 134 -18.44 -8.33 -1.74
N GLU A 135 -18.95 -7.21 -1.21
CA GLU A 135 -20.38 -6.99 -0.96
C GLU A 135 -21.22 -7.09 -2.25
N ALA A 136 -20.70 -6.51 -3.34
CA ALA A 136 -21.33 -6.63 -4.65
C ALA A 136 -21.36 -8.09 -5.13
N GLY A 137 -20.24 -8.83 -5.02
CA GLY A 137 -20.17 -10.24 -5.40
C GLY A 137 -21.14 -11.13 -4.59
N GLN A 138 -21.30 -10.87 -3.30
CA GLN A 138 -22.28 -11.55 -2.45
C GLN A 138 -23.73 -11.21 -2.86
N SER A 139 -24.00 -9.93 -3.12
CA SER A 139 -25.33 -9.46 -3.52
C SER A 139 -25.76 -10.01 -4.89
N ASN A 140 -24.79 -10.25 -5.77
CA ASN A 140 -25.01 -10.83 -7.10
C ASN A 140 -24.98 -12.38 -7.10
N TYR A 141 -24.82 -13.02 -5.94
CA TYR A 141 -24.70 -14.48 -5.80
C TYR A 141 -23.48 -15.07 -6.56
N GLU A 142 -22.43 -14.28 -6.77
CA GLU A 142 -21.19 -14.76 -7.40
C GLU A 142 -20.30 -15.53 -6.43
N ILE A 143 -20.44 -15.25 -5.11
CA ILE A 143 -19.68 -15.90 -4.04
C ILE A 143 -20.56 -16.19 -2.83
N THR A 144 -20.03 -17.03 -1.94
CA THR A 144 -20.72 -17.47 -0.73
C THR A 144 -21.14 -16.31 0.19
N GLY A 145 -22.33 -16.41 0.75
CA GLY A 145 -22.87 -15.49 1.75
C GLY A 145 -22.68 -15.92 3.20
N TYR A 146 -22.07 -17.09 3.47
CA TYR A 146 -21.96 -17.57 4.85
C TYR A 146 -20.82 -16.90 5.65
N LEU A 147 -19.85 -16.28 4.96
CA LEU A 147 -18.82 -15.43 5.57
C LEU A 147 -19.19 -13.96 5.43
N SER A 148 -18.85 -13.14 6.40
CA SER A 148 -19.04 -11.70 6.27
C SER A 148 -18.10 -11.10 5.19
N SER A 149 -18.57 -10.04 4.53
CA SER A 149 -17.73 -9.29 3.56
C SER A 149 -16.40 -8.83 4.17
N GLN A 150 -16.43 -8.46 5.46
CA GLN A 150 -15.25 -8.05 6.21
C GLN A 150 -14.26 -9.21 6.39
N ASP A 151 -14.74 -10.43 6.70
CA ASP A 151 -13.89 -11.60 6.88
C ASP A 151 -13.24 -11.99 5.56
N ILE A 152 -14.01 -12.04 4.48
CA ILE A 152 -13.50 -12.32 3.13
C ILE A 152 -12.44 -11.29 2.75
N THR A 153 -12.72 -9.99 2.96
CA THR A 153 -11.76 -8.90 2.71
C THR A 153 -10.46 -9.10 3.50
N ASN A 154 -10.56 -9.42 4.79
CA ASN A 154 -9.41 -9.68 5.64
C ASN A 154 -8.59 -10.89 5.15
N MET A 155 -9.25 -11.99 4.79
CA MET A 155 -8.59 -13.20 4.27
C MET A 155 -7.84 -12.91 2.98
N LEU A 156 -8.43 -12.17 2.05
CA LEU A 156 -7.77 -11.75 0.80
C LEU A 156 -6.52 -10.92 1.07
N PHE A 157 -6.57 -9.94 1.99
CA PHE A 157 -5.38 -9.18 2.37
C PHE A 157 -4.32 -9.99 3.12
N VAL A 158 -4.72 -10.95 3.96
CA VAL A 158 -3.77 -11.87 4.61
C VAL A 158 -3.03 -12.69 3.56
N THR A 159 -3.77 -13.25 2.60
CA THR A 159 -3.21 -14.03 1.48
C THR A 159 -2.24 -13.18 0.65
N ALA A 160 -2.66 -12.00 0.22
CA ALA A 160 -1.82 -11.10 -0.58
C ALA A 160 -0.54 -10.67 0.16
N ARG A 161 -0.64 -10.39 1.48
CA ARG A 161 0.54 -10.09 2.31
C ARG A 161 1.49 -11.28 2.41
N GLY A 162 0.98 -12.51 2.44
CA GLY A 162 1.79 -13.71 2.40
C GLY A 162 2.63 -13.79 1.12
N VAL A 163 2.03 -13.51 -0.04
CA VAL A 163 2.73 -13.49 -1.34
C VAL A 163 3.81 -12.40 -1.36
N ILE A 164 3.52 -11.19 -0.84
CA ILE A 164 4.52 -10.12 -0.79
C ILE A 164 5.65 -10.47 0.19
N TYR A 165 5.32 -11.09 1.33
CA TYR A 165 6.34 -11.54 2.28
C TYR A 165 7.27 -12.57 1.66
N GLU A 166 6.74 -13.52 0.89
CA GLU A 166 7.55 -14.48 0.15
C GLU A 166 8.44 -13.79 -0.89
N TRP A 167 7.90 -12.83 -1.64
CA TRP A 167 8.70 -11.99 -2.54
C TRP A 167 9.86 -11.29 -1.80
N CYS A 168 9.65 -10.85 -0.56
CA CYS A 168 10.71 -10.29 0.28
C CYS A 168 11.78 -11.32 0.67
N LEU A 169 11.39 -12.57 0.94
CA LEU A 169 12.32 -13.66 1.27
C LEU A 169 13.24 -14.03 0.08
N TYR A 170 12.75 -13.85 -1.14
CA TYR A 170 13.52 -14.06 -2.36
C TYR A 170 14.23 -12.78 -2.87
N ASP A 171 14.38 -11.76 -2.01
CA ASP A 171 15.07 -10.51 -2.36
C ASP A 171 14.51 -9.82 -3.62
N GLY A 172 13.23 -10.01 -3.91
CA GLY A 172 12.57 -9.45 -5.08
C GLY A 172 12.76 -10.24 -6.37
N ASN A 173 13.39 -11.42 -6.32
CA ASN A 173 13.68 -12.25 -7.51
C ASN A 173 12.51 -13.16 -7.95
N LEU A 174 11.34 -13.03 -7.33
CA LEU A 174 10.10 -13.64 -7.83
C LEU A 174 9.32 -12.64 -8.69
N ASP A 175 8.57 -13.14 -9.67
CA ASP A 175 7.57 -12.33 -10.35
C ASP A 175 6.36 -12.14 -9.42
N LEU A 176 6.36 -11.02 -8.69
CA LEU A 176 5.31 -10.73 -7.72
C LEU A 176 3.92 -10.68 -8.37
N LYS A 177 3.80 -10.17 -9.59
CA LYS A 177 2.50 -10.07 -10.28
C LYS A 177 1.97 -11.45 -10.66
N GLU A 178 2.82 -12.30 -11.18
CA GLU A 178 2.43 -13.68 -11.54
C GLU A 178 2.01 -14.47 -10.32
N GLU A 179 2.80 -14.47 -9.24
CA GLU A 179 2.48 -15.19 -8.00
C GLU A 179 1.24 -14.62 -7.29
N MET A 180 1.08 -13.29 -7.29
CA MET A 180 -0.13 -12.64 -6.76
C MET A 180 -1.37 -13.07 -7.55
N LYS A 181 -1.33 -12.98 -8.88
CA LYS A 181 -2.43 -13.37 -9.75
C LYS A 181 -2.82 -14.83 -9.55
N LYS A 182 -1.86 -15.74 -9.56
CA LYS A 182 -2.05 -17.17 -9.35
C LYS A 182 -2.71 -17.47 -8.01
N THR A 183 -2.14 -16.94 -6.93
CA THR A 183 -2.59 -17.21 -5.56
C THR A 183 -3.98 -16.63 -5.31
N ILE A 184 -4.23 -15.39 -5.71
CA ILE A 184 -5.54 -14.74 -5.56
C ILE A 184 -6.59 -15.44 -6.41
N THR A 185 -6.27 -15.86 -7.65
CA THR A 185 -7.21 -16.61 -8.50
C THR A 185 -7.68 -17.92 -7.84
N ILE A 186 -6.76 -18.66 -7.21
CA ILE A 186 -7.10 -19.90 -6.48
C ILE A 186 -7.97 -19.58 -5.27
N MET A 187 -7.59 -18.56 -4.50
CA MET A 187 -8.33 -18.14 -3.30
C MET A 187 -9.77 -17.74 -3.64
N VAL A 188 -9.95 -16.95 -4.69
CA VAL A 188 -11.28 -16.44 -5.10
C VAL A 188 -12.17 -17.56 -5.62
N LYS A 189 -11.63 -18.53 -6.35
CA LYS A 189 -12.37 -19.73 -6.80
C LYS A 189 -12.91 -20.56 -5.63
N GLY A 190 -12.24 -20.55 -4.49
CA GLY A 190 -12.70 -21.23 -3.29
C GLY A 190 -13.85 -20.52 -2.55
N LEU A 191 -14.24 -19.32 -2.98
CA LEU A 191 -15.37 -18.54 -2.43
C LEU A 191 -16.70 -18.77 -3.19
N SER A 192 -16.65 -19.40 -4.35
CA SER A 192 -17.82 -19.68 -5.22
C SER A 192 -18.67 -20.84 -4.70
#